data_63759d405e18caa079e49c533bc8380f
#
_entry.id   63759d405e18caa079e49c533bc8380f
#
_cell.length_a   1.000
_cell.length_b   1.000
_cell.length_c   1.000
_cell.angle_alpha   90.00
_cell.angle_beta   90.00
_cell.angle_gamma   90.00
#
_symmetry.space_group_name_H-M   'P 1'
#
loop_
_entity.id
_entity.type
_entity.pdbx_description
1 polymer ?
#
loop_
_entity_poly.entity_id
_entity_poly.type
_entity_poly.pdbx_seq_one_letter_code
_entity_poly.pdbx_strand_id
1 'polypeptide(L)'
;MSNIKISIIIATFNSAKTLRVALNSVMLQTFQDWECIVVDGLSKDNTLEIVKEFEAKDVRFHHISEADKGIYDAFNKGWKLAKGEWIYYLGSDDQVTKNGLTDLMDVSTSEASVLYGDMYAIFEDGSERYVKAHPAKQMTYLMAPSHQGMITRRTLIEAENGFDLQFRVRADFDLTQRIYLKYGNFIYTPKAITKCLQTGLSNQFNFKHHLERLTLMRKNNSVRFPLLMFWYVEWKVLVRHWILKPLHLRK
;
A
#
# COMPACT_ATOMS: atom_id res chain seq x y z
N MET A 1 -4.05 -24.66 16.02
CA MET A 1 -4.51 -23.51 15.22
C MET A 1 -3.32 -23.03 14.43
N SER A 2 -3.36 -23.03 13.10
CA SER A 2 -2.28 -22.49 12.27
C SER A 2 -2.11 -21.01 12.60
N ASN A 3 -0.91 -20.60 12.93
CA ASN A 3 -0.60 -19.21 13.26
C ASN A 3 -0.52 -18.44 11.93
N ILE A 4 -1.59 -17.74 11.55
CA ILE A 4 -1.62 -16.95 10.31
C ILE A 4 -0.47 -15.94 10.34
N LYS A 5 0.36 -15.95 9.30
CA LYS A 5 1.53 -15.07 9.21
C LYS A 5 1.18 -13.73 8.59
N ILE A 6 0.38 -13.70 7.54
CA ILE A 6 0.05 -12.48 6.80
C ILE A 6 -1.45 -12.34 6.68
N SER A 7 -2.00 -11.18 7.09
CA SER A 7 -3.36 -10.76 6.74
C SER A 7 -3.29 -9.76 5.59
N ILE A 8 -3.89 -10.11 4.47
CA ILE A 8 -4.01 -9.26 3.28
C ILE A 8 -5.33 -8.51 3.39
N ILE A 9 -5.29 -7.18 3.33
CA ILE A 9 -6.47 -6.34 3.44
C ILE A 9 -6.70 -5.64 2.11
N ILE A 10 -7.89 -5.82 1.54
CA ILE A 10 -8.31 -5.19 0.29
C ILE A 10 -9.52 -4.32 0.56
N ALA A 11 -9.38 -3.00 0.41
CA ALA A 11 -10.51 -2.09 0.45
C ALA A 11 -11.18 -2.02 -0.93
N THR A 12 -12.51 -2.12 -0.99
CA THR A 12 -13.27 -2.09 -2.24
C THR A 12 -14.46 -1.13 -2.17
N PHE A 13 -14.70 -0.47 -3.27
CA PHE A 13 -15.95 0.27 -3.52
C PHE A 13 -16.20 0.34 -5.03
N ASN A 14 -17.26 -0.36 -5.50
CA ASN A 14 -17.60 -0.47 -6.93
C ASN A 14 -16.40 -0.92 -7.79
N SER A 15 -15.77 -2.03 -7.37
CA SER A 15 -14.50 -2.54 -7.94
C SER A 15 -14.69 -3.80 -8.80
N ALA A 16 -15.92 -4.11 -9.27
CA ALA A 16 -16.22 -5.35 -10.00
C ALA A 16 -15.33 -5.58 -11.23
N LYS A 17 -14.83 -4.50 -11.85
CA LYS A 17 -13.98 -4.58 -13.06
C LYS A 17 -12.57 -5.09 -12.79
N THR A 18 -12.03 -4.84 -11.61
CA THR A 18 -10.60 -5.08 -11.28
C THR A 18 -10.40 -6.11 -10.19
N LEU A 19 -11.31 -6.18 -9.21
CA LEU A 19 -11.17 -6.96 -7.99
C LEU A 19 -10.84 -8.45 -8.25
N ARG A 20 -11.42 -9.05 -9.29
CA ARG A 20 -11.15 -10.46 -9.64
C ARG A 20 -9.68 -10.73 -9.92
N VAL A 21 -8.99 -9.78 -10.55
CA VAL A 21 -7.56 -9.89 -10.84
C VAL A 21 -6.74 -9.79 -9.55
N ALA A 22 -7.08 -8.87 -8.67
CA ALA A 22 -6.45 -8.74 -7.35
C ALA A 22 -6.60 -10.02 -6.50
N LEU A 23 -7.82 -10.53 -6.35
CA LEU A 23 -8.10 -11.75 -5.58
C LEU A 23 -7.41 -12.99 -6.16
N ASN A 24 -7.38 -13.13 -7.49
CA ASN A 24 -6.64 -14.22 -8.14
C ASN A 24 -5.14 -14.14 -7.83
N SER A 25 -4.56 -12.95 -7.81
CA SER A 25 -3.14 -12.78 -7.50
C SER A 25 -2.81 -13.21 -6.06
N VAL A 26 -3.73 -13.02 -5.13
CA VAL A 26 -3.63 -13.52 -3.74
C VAL A 26 -3.75 -15.03 -3.68
N MET A 27 -4.76 -15.61 -4.35
CA MET A 27 -5.00 -17.06 -4.35
C MET A 27 -3.82 -17.84 -4.94
N LEU A 28 -3.09 -17.27 -5.89
CA LEU A 28 -1.96 -17.89 -6.59
C LEU A 28 -0.60 -17.71 -5.88
N GLN A 29 -0.57 -17.18 -4.64
CA GLN A 29 0.66 -17.00 -3.90
C GLN A 29 1.34 -18.34 -3.56
N THR A 30 2.66 -18.37 -3.67
CA THR A 30 3.48 -19.53 -3.26
C THR A 30 3.57 -19.68 -1.75
N PHE A 31 3.60 -18.57 -1.01
CA PHE A 31 3.47 -18.56 0.45
C PHE A 31 2.01 -18.86 0.85
N GLN A 32 1.76 -19.78 1.79
CA GLN A 32 0.40 -20.28 2.07
C GLN A 32 -0.19 -19.85 3.42
N ASP A 33 0.60 -19.33 4.36
CA ASP A 33 0.12 -18.95 5.71
C ASP A 33 -0.46 -17.54 5.71
N TRP A 34 -1.54 -17.33 4.97
CA TRP A 34 -2.22 -16.04 4.85
C TRP A 34 -3.75 -16.16 5.02
N GLU A 35 -4.36 -15.05 5.37
CA GLU A 35 -5.80 -14.78 5.20
C GLU A 35 -5.98 -13.52 4.35
N CYS A 36 -7.14 -13.39 3.70
CA CYS A 36 -7.50 -12.20 2.92
C CYS A 36 -8.83 -11.64 3.44
N ILE A 37 -8.82 -10.39 3.86
CA ILE A 37 -9.99 -9.67 4.37
C ILE A 37 -10.36 -8.58 3.37
N VAL A 38 -11.50 -8.74 2.71
CA VAL A 38 -12.06 -7.72 1.82
C VAL A 38 -12.98 -6.83 2.63
N VAL A 39 -12.70 -5.52 2.62
CA VAL A 39 -13.52 -4.51 3.28
C VAL A 39 -14.24 -3.71 2.20
N ASP A 40 -15.55 -3.94 2.07
CA ASP A 40 -16.39 -3.33 1.06
C ASP A 40 -17.16 -2.13 1.62
N GLY A 41 -17.09 -1.01 0.92
CA GLY A 41 -17.74 0.26 1.27
C GLY A 41 -19.21 0.36 0.83
N LEU A 42 -20.00 -0.72 0.87
CA LEU A 42 -21.39 -0.81 0.35
C LEU A 42 -21.46 -0.63 -1.15
N SER A 43 -20.67 -1.40 -1.89
CA SER A 43 -20.69 -1.45 -3.37
C SER A 43 -22.09 -1.70 -3.93
N LYS A 44 -22.38 -1.11 -5.09
CA LYS A 44 -23.67 -1.21 -5.79
C LYS A 44 -23.58 -2.00 -7.10
N ASP A 45 -22.36 -2.37 -7.49
CA ASP A 45 -22.08 -3.23 -8.63
C ASP A 45 -21.83 -4.69 -8.16
N ASN A 46 -21.37 -5.56 -9.04
CA ASN A 46 -21.14 -6.98 -8.74
C ASN A 46 -19.87 -7.25 -7.90
N THR A 47 -19.36 -6.26 -7.16
CA THR A 47 -18.17 -6.43 -6.30
C THR A 47 -18.37 -7.53 -5.27
N LEU A 48 -19.50 -7.52 -4.55
CA LEU A 48 -19.78 -8.50 -3.49
C LEU A 48 -20.02 -9.91 -4.01
N GLU A 49 -20.61 -10.06 -5.20
CA GLU A 49 -20.77 -11.35 -5.85
C GLU A 49 -19.40 -12.00 -6.15
N ILE A 50 -18.46 -11.18 -6.65
CA ILE A 50 -17.08 -11.63 -6.90
C ILE A 50 -16.41 -12.08 -5.59
N VAL A 51 -16.53 -11.31 -4.50
CA VAL A 51 -15.95 -11.70 -3.20
C VAL A 51 -16.49 -13.04 -2.72
N LYS A 52 -17.82 -13.23 -2.75
CA LYS A 52 -18.48 -14.48 -2.32
C LYS A 52 -18.05 -15.69 -3.15
N GLU A 53 -17.75 -15.51 -4.45
CA GLU A 53 -17.19 -16.58 -5.26
C GLU A 53 -15.81 -17.05 -4.76
N PHE A 54 -14.98 -16.14 -4.27
CA PHE A 54 -13.65 -16.47 -3.72
C PHE A 54 -13.77 -17.11 -2.34
N GLU A 55 -14.65 -16.63 -1.48
CA GLU A 55 -14.94 -17.25 -0.18
C GLU A 55 -15.45 -18.69 -0.32
N ALA A 56 -16.27 -18.95 -1.33
CA ALA A 56 -16.76 -20.31 -1.61
C ALA A 56 -15.65 -21.24 -2.12
N LYS A 57 -14.58 -20.73 -2.72
CA LYS A 57 -13.45 -21.50 -3.23
C LYS A 57 -12.36 -21.75 -2.19
N ASP A 58 -12.14 -20.79 -1.28
CA ASP A 58 -11.05 -20.85 -0.31
C ASP A 58 -11.46 -20.15 1.00
N VAL A 59 -11.48 -20.90 2.07
CA VAL A 59 -11.89 -20.44 3.42
C VAL A 59 -10.98 -19.36 4.02
N ARG A 60 -9.85 -19.05 3.40
CA ARG A 60 -8.94 -17.99 3.79
C ARG A 60 -9.42 -16.61 3.37
N PHE A 61 -10.40 -16.52 2.46
CA PHE A 61 -11.05 -15.25 2.10
C PHE A 61 -12.22 -14.97 3.02
N HIS A 62 -12.30 -13.73 3.49
CA HIS A 62 -13.38 -13.22 4.34
C HIS A 62 -13.75 -11.82 3.90
N HIS A 63 -14.99 -11.38 4.14
CA HIS A 63 -15.36 -9.99 3.89
C HIS A 63 -16.21 -9.39 5.00
N ILE A 64 -16.20 -8.07 5.05
CA ILE A 64 -17.24 -7.25 5.68
C ILE A 64 -17.71 -6.22 4.65
N SER A 65 -19.02 -5.87 4.71
CA SER A 65 -19.58 -4.83 3.84
C SER A 65 -20.35 -3.85 4.71
N GLU A 66 -19.78 -2.65 4.85
CA GLU A 66 -20.37 -1.57 5.65
C GLU A 66 -19.86 -0.20 5.18
N ALA A 67 -20.62 0.86 5.47
CA ALA A 67 -20.24 2.21 5.07
C ALA A 67 -18.90 2.62 5.66
N ASP A 68 -18.05 3.24 4.85
CA ASP A 68 -16.77 3.80 5.25
C ASP A 68 -16.63 5.29 4.87
N LYS A 69 -15.60 5.93 5.43
CA LYS A 69 -15.22 7.32 5.15
C LYS A 69 -14.08 7.42 4.13
N GLY A 70 -13.87 6.38 3.34
CA GLY A 70 -12.81 6.24 2.34
C GLY A 70 -11.84 5.11 2.66
N ILE A 71 -10.89 4.87 1.75
CA ILE A 71 -9.98 3.72 1.74
C ILE A 71 -9.26 3.48 3.08
N TYR A 72 -8.81 4.53 3.75
CA TYR A 72 -8.08 4.40 5.02
C TYR A 72 -8.98 4.02 6.20
N ASP A 73 -10.27 4.39 6.15
CA ASP A 73 -11.26 3.91 7.13
C ASP A 73 -11.53 2.41 6.91
N ALA A 74 -11.68 2.00 5.66
CA ALA A 74 -11.77 0.58 5.30
C ALA A 74 -10.52 -0.20 5.76
N PHE A 75 -9.32 0.30 5.51
CA PHE A 75 -8.09 -0.31 6.00
C PHE A 75 -8.03 -0.38 7.54
N ASN A 76 -8.53 0.66 8.24
CA ASN A 76 -8.61 0.66 9.71
C ASN A 76 -9.58 -0.40 10.24
N LYS A 77 -10.65 -0.70 9.54
CA LYS A 77 -11.54 -1.81 9.88
C LYS A 77 -10.86 -3.15 9.63
N GLY A 78 -10.21 -3.29 8.48
CA GLY A 78 -9.54 -4.53 8.08
C GLY A 78 -8.45 -4.96 9.05
N TRP A 79 -7.51 -4.09 9.44
CA TRP A 79 -6.43 -4.49 10.33
C TRP A 79 -6.91 -4.86 11.74
N LYS A 80 -8.03 -4.30 12.21
CA LYS A 80 -8.64 -4.67 13.50
C LYS A 80 -9.21 -6.08 13.51
N LEU A 81 -9.61 -6.60 12.35
CA LEU A 81 -10.10 -7.97 12.16
C LEU A 81 -8.96 -8.96 11.90
N ALA A 82 -7.82 -8.47 11.49
CA ALA A 82 -6.67 -9.27 11.07
C ALA A 82 -6.08 -10.09 12.22
N LYS A 83 -5.74 -11.35 11.93
CA LYS A 83 -5.12 -12.31 12.86
C LYS A 83 -3.63 -12.51 12.58
N GLY A 84 -3.16 -12.12 11.39
CA GLY A 84 -1.78 -12.28 10.96
C GLY A 84 -0.79 -11.47 11.79
N GLU A 85 0.44 -11.94 11.83
CA GLU A 85 1.57 -11.21 12.42
C GLU A 85 1.92 -9.96 11.59
N TRP A 86 1.73 -10.07 10.28
CA TRP A 86 2.00 -9.03 9.30
C TRP A 86 0.72 -8.60 8.59
N ILE A 87 0.62 -7.31 8.27
CA ILE A 87 -0.46 -6.74 7.47
C ILE A 87 0.08 -6.33 6.11
N TYR A 88 -0.60 -6.80 5.06
CA TYR A 88 -0.39 -6.40 3.67
C TYR A 88 -1.63 -5.67 3.15
N TYR A 89 -1.47 -4.43 2.71
CA TYR A 89 -2.54 -3.67 2.07
C TYR A 89 -2.42 -3.74 0.56
N LEU A 90 -3.42 -4.27 -0.11
CA LEU A 90 -3.46 -4.40 -1.57
C LEU A 90 -4.63 -3.59 -2.13
N GLY A 91 -4.40 -2.84 -3.20
CA GLY A 91 -5.46 -2.17 -3.93
C GLY A 91 -6.39 -3.16 -4.65
N SER A 92 -7.67 -2.83 -4.79
CA SER A 92 -8.63 -3.66 -5.54
C SER A 92 -8.37 -3.69 -7.06
N ASP A 93 -7.44 -2.87 -7.54
CA ASP A 93 -6.96 -2.76 -8.91
C ASP A 93 -5.49 -3.15 -9.08
N ASP A 94 -4.82 -3.53 -7.98
CA ASP A 94 -3.43 -3.96 -7.96
C ASP A 94 -3.31 -5.49 -7.89
N GLN A 95 -2.07 -6.00 -8.07
CA GLN A 95 -1.77 -7.43 -8.00
C GLN A 95 -0.52 -7.67 -7.17
N VAL A 96 -0.52 -8.69 -6.32
CA VAL A 96 0.72 -9.20 -5.73
C VAL A 96 1.41 -10.12 -6.75
N THR A 97 2.74 -10.03 -6.89
CA THR A 97 3.48 -10.94 -7.79
C THR A 97 3.42 -12.37 -7.25
N LYS A 98 3.57 -13.38 -8.11
CA LYS A 98 3.41 -14.79 -7.74
C LYS A 98 4.19 -15.21 -6.49
N ASN A 99 5.40 -14.68 -6.30
CA ASN A 99 6.25 -14.97 -5.15
C ASN A 99 6.35 -13.80 -4.16
N GLY A 100 5.52 -12.76 -4.32
CA GLY A 100 5.66 -11.52 -3.56
C GLY A 100 5.64 -11.71 -2.04
N LEU A 101 4.74 -12.55 -1.54
CA LEU A 101 4.69 -12.85 -0.12
C LEU A 101 5.88 -13.71 0.34
N THR A 102 6.32 -14.68 -0.46
CA THR A 102 7.52 -15.48 -0.19
C THR A 102 8.77 -14.59 -0.15
N ASP A 103 8.96 -13.75 -1.18
CA ASP A 103 10.11 -12.85 -1.28
C ASP A 103 10.21 -11.85 -0.10
N LEU A 104 9.08 -11.44 0.47
CA LEU A 104 9.03 -10.64 1.70
C LEU A 104 9.37 -11.48 2.94
N MET A 105 8.80 -12.68 3.05
CA MET A 105 9.02 -13.52 4.22
C MET A 105 10.45 -14.07 4.30
N ASP A 106 11.12 -14.29 3.17
CA ASP A 106 12.52 -14.76 3.09
C ASP A 106 13.50 -13.78 3.76
N VAL A 107 13.16 -12.48 3.81
CA VAL A 107 13.99 -11.47 4.49
C VAL A 107 13.45 -11.11 5.88
N SER A 108 12.45 -11.82 6.38
CA SER A 108 11.83 -11.56 7.68
C SER A 108 12.77 -11.88 8.84
N THR A 109 12.82 -10.98 9.81
CA THR A 109 13.51 -11.18 11.09
C THR A 109 12.58 -10.86 12.26
N SER A 110 12.92 -11.33 13.46
CA SER A 110 12.14 -11.03 14.67
C SER A 110 12.04 -9.53 14.97
N GLU A 111 13.03 -8.75 14.56
CA GLU A 111 13.14 -7.32 14.85
C GLU A 111 12.58 -6.43 13.75
N ALA A 112 12.30 -6.99 12.57
CA ALA A 112 11.81 -6.20 11.44
C ALA A 112 10.47 -5.54 11.75
N SER A 113 10.35 -4.24 11.47
CA SER A 113 9.12 -3.44 11.58
C SER A 113 8.30 -3.48 10.29
N VAL A 114 9.00 -3.35 9.17
CA VAL A 114 8.44 -3.35 7.81
C VAL A 114 9.36 -4.14 6.89
N LEU A 115 8.78 -5.02 6.07
CA LEU A 115 9.47 -5.67 4.96
C LEU A 115 8.95 -5.06 3.67
N TYR A 116 9.83 -4.70 2.74
CA TYR A 116 9.41 -4.04 1.50
C TYR A 116 10.31 -4.38 0.32
N GLY A 117 9.76 -4.24 -0.87
CA GLY A 117 10.49 -4.47 -2.11
C GLY A 117 10.10 -3.51 -3.21
N ASP A 118 10.53 -3.86 -4.43
CA ASP A 118 10.28 -3.12 -5.66
C ASP A 118 8.86 -3.36 -6.19
N MET A 119 8.49 -2.71 -7.27
CA MET A 119 7.19 -2.90 -7.92
C MET A 119 7.26 -2.82 -9.44
N TYR A 120 6.24 -3.32 -10.11
CA TYR A 120 5.96 -2.98 -11.50
C TYR A 120 4.85 -1.93 -11.56
N ALA A 121 5.11 -0.83 -12.25
CA ALA A 121 4.09 0.14 -12.63
C ALA A 121 3.44 -0.32 -13.94
N ILE A 122 2.12 -0.51 -13.95
CA ILE A 122 1.33 -0.87 -15.14
C ILE A 122 0.65 0.39 -15.67
N PHE A 123 0.84 0.68 -16.95
CA PHE A 123 0.24 1.83 -17.63
C PHE A 123 -1.02 1.45 -18.41
N GLU A 124 -1.81 2.45 -18.83
CA GLU A 124 -3.05 2.24 -19.58
C GLU A 124 -2.86 1.51 -20.92
N ASP A 125 -1.69 1.65 -21.54
CA ASP A 125 -1.32 0.94 -22.77
C ASP A 125 -0.90 -0.53 -22.53
N GLY A 126 -0.98 -1.00 -21.29
CA GLY A 126 -0.56 -2.34 -20.88
C GLY A 126 0.95 -2.51 -20.67
N SER A 127 1.74 -1.46 -20.90
CA SER A 127 3.18 -1.55 -20.64
C SER A 127 3.50 -1.63 -19.15
N GLU A 128 4.54 -2.39 -18.81
CA GLU A 128 5.03 -2.54 -17.45
C GLU A 128 6.42 -1.91 -17.31
N ARG A 129 6.63 -1.18 -16.21
CA ARG A 129 7.95 -0.63 -15.87
C ARG A 129 8.35 -1.05 -14.47
N TYR A 130 9.54 -1.64 -14.36
CA TYR A 130 10.15 -1.94 -13.06
C TYR A 130 10.54 -0.65 -12.33
N VAL A 131 10.13 -0.53 -11.08
CA VAL A 131 10.38 0.64 -10.24
C VAL A 131 11.02 0.17 -8.94
N LYS A 132 12.27 0.59 -8.72
CA LYS A 132 12.98 0.32 -7.47
C LYS A 132 12.40 1.15 -6.33
N ALA A 133 12.23 0.51 -5.18
CA ALA A 133 11.88 1.21 -3.96
C ALA A 133 13.03 2.13 -3.52
N HIS A 134 12.67 3.24 -2.90
CA HIS A 134 13.66 4.14 -2.32
C HIS A 134 14.22 3.58 -1.00
N PRO A 135 15.46 3.93 -0.63
CA PRO A 135 16.00 3.56 0.67
C PRO A 135 15.15 4.09 1.84
N ALA A 136 14.94 3.25 2.86
CA ALA A 136 14.09 3.59 4.02
C ALA A 136 14.43 4.93 4.69
N LYS A 137 15.69 5.37 4.67
CA LYS A 137 16.10 6.69 5.21
C LYS A 137 15.37 7.88 4.58
N GLN A 138 14.77 7.72 3.41
CA GLN A 138 13.98 8.77 2.76
C GLN A 138 12.58 8.91 3.37
N MET A 139 12.14 7.98 4.24
CA MET A 139 10.85 8.06 4.92
C MET A 139 10.67 9.35 5.72
N THR A 140 11.73 10.04 6.05
CA THR A 140 11.64 11.35 6.72
C THR A 140 10.94 12.44 5.89
N TYR A 141 10.95 12.32 4.56
CA TYR A 141 10.38 13.32 3.65
C TYR A 141 9.67 12.76 2.41
N LEU A 142 9.83 11.46 2.13
CA LEU A 142 9.28 10.78 0.96
C LEU A 142 8.82 9.39 1.35
N MET A 143 7.69 8.93 0.81
CA MET A 143 7.29 7.53 0.91
C MET A 143 8.34 6.66 0.19
N ALA A 144 9.12 5.90 0.95
CA ALA A 144 10.24 5.15 0.41
C ALA A 144 9.79 3.86 -0.32
N PRO A 145 8.99 2.96 0.29
CA PRO A 145 8.35 1.86 -0.42
C PRO A 145 7.06 2.33 -1.10
N SER A 146 6.59 1.61 -2.12
CA SER A 146 5.17 1.64 -2.46
C SER A 146 4.36 1.04 -1.32
N HIS A 147 3.19 1.60 -0.99
CA HIS A 147 2.32 1.06 0.05
C HIS A 147 1.95 -0.40 -0.24
N GLN A 148 1.66 -0.71 -1.51
CA GLN A 148 1.36 -2.06 -1.97
C GLN A 148 2.61 -2.96 -2.13
N GLY A 149 3.80 -2.42 -1.96
CA GLY A 149 5.08 -3.17 -2.04
C GLY A 149 5.65 -3.53 -0.67
N MET A 150 4.88 -3.43 0.41
CA MET A 150 5.36 -3.66 1.77
C MET A 150 4.37 -4.39 2.65
N ILE A 151 4.89 -5.07 3.69
CA ILE A 151 4.11 -5.56 4.82
C ILE A 151 4.62 -4.91 6.12
N THR A 152 3.71 -4.68 7.04
CA THR A 152 3.97 -4.01 8.32
C THR A 152 3.55 -4.90 9.48
N ARG A 153 4.32 -4.96 10.56
CA ARG A 153 3.91 -5.69 11.77
C ARG A 153 2.60 -5.16 12.31
N ARG A 154 1.62 -6.05 12.52
CA ARG A 154 0.30 -5.71 13.04
C ARG A 154 0.36 -5.00 14.39
N THR A 155 1.22 -5.46 15.30
CA THR A 155 1.40 -4.84 16.61
C THR A 155 1.89 -3.38 16.55
N LEU A 156 2.64 -3.00 15.51
CA LEU A 156 3.07 -1.61 15.32
C LEU A 156 1.97 -0.75 14.74
N ILE A 157 1.13 -1.30 13.85
CA ILE A 157 -0.07 -0.60 13.36
C ILE A 157 -1.02 -0.32 14.54
N GLU A 158 -1.21 -1.30 15.41
CA GLU A 158 -2.02 -1.17 16.63
C GLU A 158 -1.43 -0.12 17.59
N ALA A 159 -0.13 -0.16 17.87
CA ALA A 159 0.56 0.80 18.73
C ALA A 159 0.50 2.25 18.22
N GLU A 160 0.40 2.41 16.90
CA GLU A 160 0.25 3.70 16.22
C GLU A 160 -1.22 4.07 15.92
N ASN A 161 -2.19 3.30 16.41
CA ASN A 161 -3.64 3.49 16.19
C ASN A 161 -4.08 3.51 14.71
N GLY A 162 -3.33 2.81 13.83
CA GLY A 162 -3.65 2.71 12.41
C GLY A 162 -3.50 4.02 11.65
N PHE A 163 -4.32 4.16 10.59
CA PHE A 163 -4.32 5.32 9.71
C PHE A 163 -5.06 6.50 10.32
N ASP A 164 -4.45 7.69 10.22
CA ASP A 164 -5.06 8.95 10.63
C ASP A 164 -5.96 9.49 9.51
N LEU A 165 -7.26 9.50 9.75
CA LEU A 165 -8.29 9.87 8.77
C LEU A 165 -8.33 11.38 8.45
N GLN A 166 -7.51 12.21 9.11
CA GLN A 166 -7.34 13.59 8.69
C GLN A 166 -6.65 13.69 7.31
N PHE A 167 -5.83 12.69 6.94
CA PHE A 167 -5.17 12.60 5.63
C PHE A 167 -6.03 11.79 4.66
N ARG A 168 -6.40 12.39 3.53
CA ARG A 168 -7.22 11.72 2.51
C ARG A 168 -6.42 10.88 1.53
N VAL A 169 -5.16 11.28 1.28
CA VAL A 169 -4.31 10.66 0.24
C VAL A 169 -3.00 10.15 0.81
N ARG A 170 -2.54 10.67 1.96
CA ARG A 170 -1.22 10.35 2.53
C ARG A 170 -1.25 9.74 3.93
N ALA A 171 -2.36 9.12 4.32
CA ALA A 171 -2.42 8.43 5.61
C ALA A 171 -1.50 7.19 5.65
N ASP A 172 -1.25 6.56 4.50
CA ASP A 172 -0.25 5.51 4.34
C ASP A 172 1.17 6.02 4.63
N PHE A 173 1.51 7.18 4.08
CA PHE A 173 2.80 7.81 4.37
C PHE A 173 2.89 8.25 5.84
N ASP A 174 1.83 8.82 6.42
CA ASP A 174 1.80 9.20 7.84
C ASP A 174 2.07 8.00 8.76
N LEU A 175 1.32 6.90 8.58
CA LEU A 175 1.48 5.70 9.41
C LEU A 175 2.89 5.09 9.25
N THR A 176 3.33 4.91 8.00
CA THR A 176 4.64 4.31 7.72
C THR A 176 5.78 5.18 8.24
N GLN A 177 5.66 6.52 8.16
CA GLN A 177 6.65 7.45 8.70
C GLN A 177 6.69 7.42 10.23
N ARG A 178 5.53 7.38 10.92
CA ARG A 178 5.49 7.23 12.40
C ARG A 178 6.19 5.95 12.83
N ILE A 179 5.92 4.83 12.15
CA ILE A 179 6.58 3.55 12.42
C ILE A 179 8.08 3.66 12.15
N TYR A 180 8.51 4.27 11.04
CA TYR A 180 9.93 4.45 10.74
C TYR A 180 10.67 5.27 11.80
N LEU A 181 10.11 6.40 12.20
CA LEU A 181 10.74 7.32 13.14
C LEU A 181 10.87 6.73 14.55
N LYS A 182 9.92 5.89 14.96
CA LYS A 182 9.86 5.35 16.32
C LYS A 182 10.55 3.99 16.48
N TYR A 183 10.44 3.12 15.46
CA TYR A 183 10.88 1.73 15.56
C TYR A 183 12.03 1.39 14.59
N GLY A 184 12.15 2.09 13.47
CA GLY A 184 13.17 1.77 12.44
C GLY A 184 12.98 0.38 11.84
N ASN A 185 14.10 -0.32 11.59
CA ASN A 185 14.17 -1.75 11.18
C ASN A 185 13.33 -2.09 9.93
N PHE A 186 13.44 -1.26 8.89
CA PHE A 186 12.85 -1.52 7.57
C PHE A 186 13.80 -2.36 6.75
N ILE A 187 13.37 -3.55 6.34
CA ILE A 187 14.19 -4.51 5.59
C ILE A 187 13.74 -4.53 4.14
N TYR A 188 14.69 -4.32 3.24
CA TYR A 188 14.48 -4.28 1.80
C TYR A 188 14.85 -5.60 1.15
N THR A 189 14.01 -6.06 0.22
CA THR A 189 14.33 -7.11 -0.75
C THR A 189 14.36 -6.54 -2.18
N PRO A 190 15.37 -6.86 -3.01
CA PRO A 190 15.45 -6.39 -4.40
C PRO A 190 14.56 -7.23 -5.34
N LYS A 191 13.33 -7.47 -4.91
CA LYS A 191 12.31 -8.22 -5.64
C LYS A 191 11.08 -7.37 -5.84
N ALA A 192 10.40 -7.54 -6.98
CA ALA A 192 9.12 -6.88 -7.21
C ALA A 192 8.01 -7.62 -6.48
N ILE A 193 7.40 -6.95 -5.53
CA ILE A 193 6.35 -7.53 -4.67
C ILE A 193 4.98 -7.38 -5.31
N THR A 194 4.75 -6.28 -5.99
CA THR A 194 3.43 -5.91 -6.51
C THR A 194 3.50 -5.35 -7.92
N LYS A 195 2.36 -5.41 -8.62
CA LYS A 195 2.08 -4.73 -9.87
C LYS A 195 0.98 -3.72 -9.61
N CYS A 196 1.28 -2.42 -9.77
CA CYS A 196 0.36 -1.33 -9.46
C CYS A 196 -0.09 -0.61 -10.71
N LEU A 197 -1.41 -0.47 -10.86
CA LEU A 197 -2.01 0.27 -11.96
C LEU A 197 -1.82 1.79 -11.75
N GLN A 198 -1.32 2.49 -12.77
CA GLN A 198 -0.97 3.91 -12.67
C GLN A 198 -2.13 4.87 -12.99
N THR A 199 -3.38 4.41 -12.83
CA THR A 199 -4.61 5.20 -13.04
C THR A 199 -5.21 5.78 -11.77
N GLY A 200 -4.64 5.46 -10.59
CA GLY A 200 -5.20 5.79 -9.28
C GLY A 200 -5.21 7.29 -8.94
N LEU A 201 -6.03 7.66 -7.95
CA LEU A 201 -6.19 9.04 -7.43
C LEU A 201 -4.87 9.65 -6.95
N SER A 202 -3.92 8.85 -6.46
CA SER A 202 -2.61 9.30 -5.99
C SER A 202 -1.73 9.88 -7.10
N ASN A 203 -2.01 9.55 -8.37
CA ASN A 203 -1.25 10.03 -9.53
C ASN A 203 -1.83 11.32 -10.13
N GLN A 204 -2.99 11.77 -9.67
CA GLN A 204 -3.57 13.05 -10.10
C GLN A 204 -2.92 14.20 -9.36
N PHE A 205 -2.41 15.19 -10.11
CA PHE A 205 -1.87 16.42 -9.51
C PHE A 205 -3.01 17.19 -8.83
N ASN A 206 -2.97 17.27 -7.50
CA ASN A 206 -3.88 18.09 -6.72
C ASN A 206 -3.09 18.81 -5.62
N PHE A 207 -3.08 20.13 -5.66
CA PHE A 207 -2.32 20.96 -4.71
C PHE A 207 -2.65 20.67 -3.24
N LYS A 208 -3.93 20.37 -2.92
CA LYS A 208 -4.34 19.99 -1.55
C LYS A 208 -3.62 18.72 -1.08
N HIS A 209 -3.46 17.75 -1.98
CA HIS A 209 -2.75 16.48 -1.67
C HIS A 209 -1.24 16.72 -1.43
N HIS A 210 -0.66 17.72 -2.11
CA HIS A 210 0.74 18.10 -1.84
C HIS A 210 0.89 18.78 -0.49
N LEU A 211 -0.06 19.62 -0.08
CA LEU A 211 -0.05 20.25 1.26
C LEU A 211 -0.18 19.22 2.40
N GLU A 212 -0.83 18.09 2.20
CA GLU A 212 -0.84 17.00 3.20
C GLU A 212 0.58 16.56 3.57
N ARG A 213 1.53 16.54 2.62
CA ARG A 213 2.95 16.22 2.89
C ARG A 213 3.59 17.19 3.87
N LEU A 214 3.35 18.49 3.69
CA LEU A 214 3.88 19.49 4.60
C LEU A 214 3.27 19.36 6.00
N THR A 215 1.96 19.16 6.08
CA THR A 215 1.25 18.93 7.34
C THR A 215 1.80 17.71 8.07
N LEU A 216 2.01 16.61 7.34
CA LEU A 216 2.57 15.36 7.83
C LEU A 216 4.00 15.55 8.37
N MET A 217 4.88 16.21 7.61
CA MET A 217 6.25 16.49 8.05
C MET A 217 6.30 17.33 9.33
N ARG A 218 5.38 18.30 9.48
CA ARG A 218 5.26 19.12 10.70
C ARG A 218 4.70 18.30 11.86
N LYS A 219 3.62 17.57 11.64
CA LYS A 219 2.99 16.71 12.66
C LYS A 219 3.97 15.72 13.26
N ASN A 220 4.75 15.04 12.41
CA ASN A 220 5.65 13.98 12.82
C ASN A 220 7.06 14.48 13.18
N ASN A 221 7.33 15.78 13.10
CA ASN A 221 8.67 16.37 13.31
C ASN A 221 9.77 15.63 12.52
N SER A 222 9.43 15.17 11.33
CA SER A 222 10.27 14.24 10.56
C SER A 222 11.51 14.89 9.95
N VAL A 223 11.50 16.21 9.80
CA VAL A 223 12.61 17.01 9.26
C VAL A 223 12.73 18.37 10.00
N ARG A 224 13.98 18.85 10.15
CA ARG A 224 14.26 20.13 10.86
C ARG A 224 13.63 21.36 10.17
N PHE A 225 13.56 21.34 8.83
CA PHE A 225 13.04 22.46 8.03
C PHE A 225 11.96 21.96 7.06
N PRO A 226 10.71 21.72 7.52
CA PRO A 226 9.66 21.11 6.71
C PRO A 226 9.34 21.88 5.43
N LEU A 227 9.32 23.22 5.48
CA LEU A 227 9.04 24.06 4.31
C LEU A 227 10.11 23.93 3.22
N LEU A 228 11.40 23.99 3.61
CA LEU A 228 12.50 23.83 2.65
C LEU A 228 12.49 22.44 2.02
N MET A 229 12.26 21.40 2.83
CA MET A 229 12.17 20.03 2.33
C MET A 229 10.96 19.83 1.43
N PHE A 230 9.80 20.41 1.79
CA PHE A 230 8.61 20.40 0.97
C PHE A 230 8.90 20.98 -0.43
N TRP A 231 9.43 22.19 -0.52
CA TRP A 231 9.76 22.82 -1.79
C TRP A 231 10.82 22.07 -2.59
N TYR A 232 11.81 21.49 -1.92
CA TYR A 232 12.79 20.63 -2.58
C TYR A 232 12.17 19.40 -3.25
N VAL A 233 11.25 18.72 -2.56
CA VAL A 233 10.57 17.55 -3.11
C VAL A 233 9.62 17.94 -4.25
N GLU A 234 8.81 19.01 -4.04
CA GLU A 234 7.87 19.50 -5.07
C GLU A 234 8.62 19.98 -6.32
N TRP A 235 9.73 20.68 -6.16
CA TRP A 235 10.57 21.06 -7.30
C TRP A 235 11.06 19.83 -8.09
N LYS A 236 11.53 18.78 -7.42
CA LYS A 236 11.92 17.53 -8.10
C LYS A 236 10.75 16.89 -8.85
N VAL A 237 9.56 16.88 -8.27
CA VAL A 237 8.35 16.35 -8.92
C VAL A 237 8.01 17.18 -10.16
N LEU A 238 8.03 18.51 -10.07
CA LEU A 238 7.78 19.42 -11.18
C LEU A 238 8.82 19.28 -12.30
N VAL A 239 10.11 19.25 -11.96
CA VAL A 239 11.19 19.04 -12.93
C VAL A 239 11.00 17.70 -13.67
N ARG A 240 10.68 16.63 -12.96
CA ARG A 240 10.43 15.32 -13.57
C ARG A 240 9.21 15.34 -14.49
N HIS A 241 8.15 16.01 -14.07
CA HIS A 241 6.87 16.02 -14.81
C HIS A 241 6.93 16.93 -16.04
N TRP A 242 7.46 18.15 -15.90
CA TRP A 242 7.39 19.18 -16.95
C TRP A 242 8.64 19.23 -17.86
N ILE A 243 9.81 18.87 -17.36
CA ILE A 243 11.06 19.00 -18.10
C ILE A 243 11.51 17.67 -18.68
N LEU A 244 11.48 16.57 -17.92
CA LEU A 244 12.04 15.28 -18.35
C LEU A 244 11.01 14.42 -19.12
N LYS A 245 9.71 14.50 -18.82
CA LYS A 245 8.69 13.72 -19.53
C LYS A 245 8.57 14.09 -21.02
N PRO A 246 8.61 15.36 -21.45
CA PRO A 246 8.62 15.72 -22.87
C PRO A 246 9.85 15.27 -23.65
N LEU A 247 11.01 15.09 -22.98
CA LEU A 247 12.24 14.67 -23.62
C LEU A 247 12.27 13.16 -23.94
N HIS A 248 11.51 12.33 -23.21
CA HIS A 248 11.39 10.90 -23.47
C HIS A 248 10.36 10.53 -24.55
N LEU A 249 9.49 11.47 -24.95
CA LEU A 249 8.51 11.29 -26.02
C LEU A 249 9.09 11.64 -27.42
N ARG A 250 10.37 12.02 -27.48
CA ARG A 250 11.08 12.36 -28.75
C ARG A 250 12.15 11.35 -29.15
N LYS A 251 12.09 10.13 -28.62
CA LYS A 251 12.96 9.02 -29.06
C LYS A 251 12.14 7.83 -29.49
#